data_8318c8073a0232f8a83c8c87633c1c69
#
_entry.id   8318c8073a0232f8a83c8c87633c1c69
#
_cell.length_a   1.000
_cell.length_b   1.000
_cell.length_c   1.000
_cell.angle_alpha   90.00
_cell.angle_beta   90.00
_cell.angle_gamma   90.00
#
_symmetry.space_group_name_H-M   'P 1'
#
loop_
_entity.id
_entity.type
_entity.pdbx_description
1 polymer ?
#
loop_
_entity_poly.entity_id
_entity_poly.type
_entity_poly.pdbx_seq_one_letter_code
_entity_poly.pdbx_strand_id
1 'polypeptide(L)'
;MKSIRFVGILLMCLLAWSASLLAQERVNVYPDHRMLWSELMLHSEQGLIREGNDWRGTVLWTTRPGELFEGYSSSSFDLKFTVRDGHLIRGDSNFSDAILYTLEGNTIYIGDSTFPLDLVYTLQPDALDPNAFGLYKEDSISVFDRICVFEGKPSPETLFGFLLALDLL
;
A
#
# COMPACT_ATOMS: atom_id res chain seq x y z
N MET A 1 11.33 -41.17 -26.28
CA MET A 1 12.09 -39.95 -25.97
C MET A 1 11.30 -38.64 -26.10
N LYS A 2 9.95 -38.63 -26.06
CA LYS A 2 9.13 -37.38 -26.17
C LYS A 2 8.64 -36.82 -24.81
N SER A 3 8.68 -37.57 -23.72
CA SER A 3 8.12 -37.15 -22.41
C SER A 3 9.02 -36.25 -21.60
N ILE A 4 10.34 -36.29 -21.77
CA ILE A 4 11.31 -35.49 -20.97
C ILE A 4 11.27 -34.00 -21.33
N ARG A 5 10.94 -33.63 -22.59
CA ARG A 5 10.86 -32.23 -23.01
C ARG A 5 9.64 -31.51 -22.43
N PHE A 6 8.53 -32.23 -22.20
CA PHE A 6 7.30 -31.64 -21.62
C PHE A 6 7.45 -31.32 -20.14
N VAL A 7 8.15 -32.17 -19.39
CA VAL A 7 8.41 -31.95 -17.95
C VAL A 7 9.31 -30.74 -17.72
N GLY A 8 10.32 -30.54 -18.58
CA GLY A 8 11.22 -29.37 -18.47
C GLY A 8 10.50 -28.03 -18.72
N ILE A 9 9.57 -27.98 -19.68
CA ILE A 9 8.80 -26.76 -19.98
C ILE A 9 7.82 -26.46 -18.84
N LEU A 10 7.15 -27.45 -18.27
CA LEU A 10 6.23 -27.27 -17.15
C LEU A 10 6.96 -26.78 -15.89
N LEU A 11 8.16 -27.28 -15.62
CA LEU A 11 8.99 -26.85 -14.50
C LEU A 11 9.48 -25.41 -14.67
N MET A 12 9.87 -25.00 -15.89
CA MET A 12 10.25 -23.61 -16.18
C MET A 12 9.06 -22.65 -16.04
N CYS A 13 7.85 -23.03 -16.47
CA CYS A 13 6.66 -22.21 -16.28
C CYS A 13 6.28 -22.05 -14.80
N LEU A 14 6.42 -23.09 -13.99
CA LEU A 14 6.19 -23.04 -12.54
C LEU A 14 7.23 -22.14 -11.82
N LEU A 15 8.49 -22.18 -12.22
CA LEU A 15 9.54 -21.32 -11.68
C LEU A 15 9.36 -19.86 -12.11
N ALA A 16 8.89 -19.59 -13.33
CA ALA A 16 8.58 -18.23 -13.79
C ALA A 16 7.35 -17.64 -13.04
N TRP A 17 6.35 -18.46 -12.73
CA TRP A 17 5.19 -18.03 -11.95
C TRP A 17 5.55 -17.74 -10.49
N SER A 18 6.44 -18.52 -9.88
CA SER A 18 6.88 -18.26 -8.49
C SER A 18 7.75 -17.01 -8.36
N ALA A 19 8.51 -16.63 -9.40
CA ALA A 19 9.29 -15.39 -9.41
C ALA A 19 8.41 -14.13 -9.53
N SER A 20 7.25 -14.23 -10.20
CA SER A 20 6.31 -13.09 -10.32
C SER A 20 5.57 -12.77 -9.03
N LEU A 21 5.47 -13.71 -8.09
CA LEU A 21 4.79 -13.53 -6.80
C LEU A 21 5.63 -12.81 -5.74
N LEU A 22 6.93 -12.58 -6.01
CA LEU A 22 7.86 -11.96 -5.04
C LEU A 22 8.29 -10.54 -5.39
N ALA A 23 7.94 -10.04 -6.56
CA ALA A 23 8.18 -8.65 -6.91
C ALA A 23 7.02 -7.80 -6.38
N GLN A 24 7.04 -7.49 -5.09
CA GLN A 24 6.22 -6.39 -4.59
C GLN A 24 6.71 -5.13 -5.31
N GLU A 25 5.88 -4.64 -6.22
CA GLU A 25 6.23 -3.51 -7.09
C GLU A 25 6.56 -2.30 -6.22
N ARG A 26 7.62 -1.59 -6.57
CA ARG A 26 7.99 -0.36 -5.89
C ARG A 26 6.87 0.65 -6.08
N VAL A 27 6.41 1.27 -5.00
CA VAL A 27 5.45 2.36 -5.00
C VAL A 27 6.14 3.60 -4.44
N ASN A 28 6.07 4.70 -5.18
CA ASN A 28 6.62 5.99 -4.77
C ASN A 28 5.48 6.97 -4.45
N VAL A 29 5.69 7.87 -3.49
CA VAL A 29 4.72 8.89 -3.07
C VAL A 29 5.30 10.28 -3.27
N TYR A 30 4.59 11.12 -4.03
CA TYR A 30 4.98 12.48 -4.39
C TYR A 30 3.93 13.49 -3.94
N PRO A 31 4.31 14.76 -3.71
CA PRO A 31 3.36 15.81 -3.32
C PRO A 31 2.42 16.19 -4.47
N ASP A 32 2.86 16.01 -5.73
CA ASP A 32 2.07 16.38 -6.91
C ASP A 32 2.33 15.47 -8.12
N HIS A 33 1.56 15.72 -9.20
CA HIS A 33 1.56 14.93 -10.44
C HIS A 33 2.85 15.04 -11.27
N ARG A 34 3.75 15.98 -10.96
CA ARG A 34 5.03 16.13 -11.68
C ARG A 34 5.99 15.00 -11.34
N MET A 35 5.77 14.33 -10.19
CA MET A 35 6.54 13.17 -9.74
C MET A 35 8.06 13.37 -9.86
N LEU A 36 8.53 14.56 -9.44
CA LEU A 36 9.95 14.89 -9.49
C LEU A 36 10.69 14.08 -8.43
N TRP A 37 11.72 13.35 -8.85
CA TRP A 37 12.53 12.51 -7.96
C TRP A 37 13.09 13.24 -6.74
N SER A 38 13.38 14.53 -6.87
CA SER A 38 13.84 15.39 -5.77
C SER A 38 12.74 15.70 -4.74
N GLU A 39 11.48 15.48 -5.09
CA GLU A 39 10.30 15.75 -4.26
C GLU A 39 9.67 14.45 -3.73
N LEU A 40 10.32 13.31 -3.93
CA LEU A 40 9.86 12.02 -3.42
C LEU A 40 9.75 12.06 -1.89
N MET A 41 8.54 11.90 -1.38
CA MET A 41 8.25 11.94 0.05
C MET A 41 8.54 10.60 0.71
N LEU A 42 7.97 9.55 0.16
CA LEU A 42 8.06 8.17 0.67
C LEU A 42 8.21 7.20 -0.50
N HIS A 43 8.80 6.05 -0.24
CA HIS A 43 8.75 4.92 -1.16
C HIS A 43 8.56 3.61 -0.41
N SER A 44 7.94 2.64 -1.08
CA SER A 44 7.84 1.26 -0.62
C SER A 44 8.63 0.36 -1.55
N GLU A 45 9.52 -0.43 -0.98
CA GLU A 45 10.28 -1.45 -1.70
C GLU A 45 10.49 -2.66 -0.78
N GLN A 46 10.18 -3.87 -1.28
CA GLN A 46 10.31 -5.13 -0.54
C GLN A 46 9.59 -5.12 0.82
N GLY A 47 8.43 -4.45 0.89
CA GLY A 47 7.65 -4.35 2.13
C GLY A 47 8.19 -3.32 3.14
N LEU A 48 9.18 -2.51 2.79
CA LEU A 48 9.72 -1.46 3.64
C LEU A 48 9.27 -0.09 3.15
N ILE A 49 8.59 0.68 3.99
CA ILE A 49 8.22 2.07 3.72
C ILE A 49 9.28 2.97 4.32
N ARG A 50 9.89 3.79 3.48
CA ARG A 50 11.01 4.66 3.81
C ARG A 50 10.73 6.10 3.47
N GLU A 51 11.37 6.99 4.20
CA GLU A 51 11.37 8.42 3.93
C GLU A 51 12.32 8.77 2.77
N GLY A 52 11.85 9.66 1.88
CA GLY A 52 12.64 10.20 0.78
C GLY A 52 13.00 9.17 -0.29
N ASN A 53 14.06 9.47 -1.04
CA ASN A 53 14.51 8.69 -2.19
C ASN A 53 15.71 7.76 -1.91
N ASP A 54 16.26 7.80 -0.70
CA ASP A 54 17.45 7.01 -0.35
C ASP A 54 17.06 5.63 0.18
N TRP A 55 17.62 4.57 -0.41
CA TRP A 55 17.49 3.21 0.09
C TRP A 55 18.01 3.03 1.53
N ARG A 56 18.86 3.96 2.01
CA ARG A 56 19.33 4.06 3.40
C ARG A 56 18.42 4.93 4.27
N GLY A 57 17.36 5.51 3.69
CA GLY A 57 16.39 6.31 4.42
C GLY A 57 15.79 5.56 5.59
N THR A 58 15.33 6.32 6.60
CA THR A 58 14.68 5.75 7.78
C THR A 58 13.51 4.86 7.36
N VAL A 59 13.47 3.62 7.84
CA VAL A 59 12.30 2.75 7.69
C VAL A 59 11.26 3.21 8.69
N LEU A 60 10.12 3.69 8.19
CA LEU A 60 9.00 4.12 9.01
C LEU A 60 8.08 2.95 9.34
N TRP A 61 7.80 2.12 8.35
CA TRP A 61 6.94 0.94 8.50
C TRP A 61 7.51 -0.26 7.75
N THR A 62 7.29 -1.44 8.30
CA THR A 62 7.49 -2.72 7.61
C THR A 62 6.11 -3.32 7.34
N THR A 63 5.81 -3.64 6.08
CA THR A 63 4.57 -4.28 5.65
C THR A 63 4.82 -5.74 5.30
N ARG A 64 3.91 -6.60 5.72
CA ARG A 64 3.80 -8.01 5.32
C ARG A 64 2.35 -8.28 4.94
N PRO A 65 2.04 -9.40 4.29
CA PRO A 65 0.66 -9.75 4.01
C PRO A 65 -0.19 -9.76 5.30
N GLY A 66 -1.12 -8.80 5.40
CA GLY A 66 -2.01 -8.64 6.55
C GLY A 66 -1.40 -7.98 7.79
N GLU A 67 -0.16 -7.48 7.77
CA GLU A 67 0.52 -6.98 8.97
C GLU A 67 1.31 -5.70 8.71
N LEU A 68 1.27 -4.77 9.69
CA LEU A 68 2.08 -3.54 9.73
C LEU A 68 2.85 -3.43 11.04
N PHE A 69 4.15 -3.30 10.92
CA PHE A 69 5.09 -3.14 12.02
C PHE A 69 5.71 -1.74 11.98
N GLU A 70 5.86 -1.12 13.15
CA GLU A 70 6.56 0.16 13.24
C GLU A 70 8.07 -0.04 13.04
N GLY A 71 8.68 0.81 12.21
CA GLY A 71 10.10 0.75 11.91
C GLY A 71 10.52 -0.51 11.14
N TYR A 72 11.81 -0.87 11.28
CA TYR A 72 12.39 -2.08 10.68
C TYR A 72 12.20 -3.26 11.64
N SER A 73 11.04 -3.88 11.61
CA SER A 73 10.72 -5.01 12.48
C SER A 73 9.84 -6.04 11.79
N SER A 74 9.85 -7.23 12.35
CA SER A 74 8.97 -8.34 12.02
C SER A 74 8.59 -9.16 13.27
N SER A 75 8.87 -8.59 14.44
CA SER A 75 8.54 -9.17 15.72
C SER A 75 7.06 -8.92 16.02
N SER A 76 6.36 -9.93 16.53
CA SER A 76 4.96 -9.79 16.97
C SER A 76 4.78 -8.74 18.08
N PHE A 77 5.85 -8.41 18.82
CA PHE A 77 5.83 -7.33 19.82
C PHE A 77 5.75 -5.93 19.20
N ASP A 78 6.22 -5.78 17.95
CA ASP A 78 6.23 -4.51 17.21
C ASP A 78 5.06 -4.42 16.21
N LEU A 79 4.17 -5.43 16.19
CA LEU A 79 2.94 -5.40 15.40
C LEU A 79 2.02 -4.30 15.94
N LYS A 80 1.74 -3.31 15.11
CA LYS A 80 0.86 -2.18 15.46
C LYS A 80 -0.53 -2.36 14.90
N PHE A 81 -0.61 -2.85 13.66
CA PHE A 81 -1.88 -3.01 12.97
C PHE A 81 -1.90 -4.30 12.14
N THR A 82 -3.11 -4.82 11.99
CA THR A 82 -3.41 -5.90 11.04
C THR A 82 -4.32 -5.36 9.96
N VAL A 83 -4.10 -5.78 8.70
CA VAL A 83 -4.98 -5.49 7.57
C VAL A 83 -5.67 -6.77 7.15
N ARG A 84 -6.99 -6.83 7.31
CA ARG A 84 -7.79 -8.02 7.02
C ARG A 84 -9.09 -7.61 6.38
N ASP A 85 -9.41 -8.20 5.22
CA ASP A 85 -10.65 -7.94 4.48
C ASP A 85 -10.91 -6.44 4.21
N GLY A 86 -9.83 -5.68 3.96
CA GLY A 86 -9.90 -4.24 3.75
C GLY A 86 -9.94 -3.41 5.04
N HIS A 87 -9.97 -4.01 6.23
CA HIS A 87 -9.98 -3.28 7.49
C HIS A 87 -8.57 -3.08 8.04
N LEU A 88 -8.26 -1.86 8.49
CA LEU A 88 -7.12 -1.55 9.34
C LEU A 88 -7.53 -1.74 10.80
N ILE A 89 -6.95 -2.72 11.45
CA ILE A 89 -7.30 -3.17 12.81
C ILE A 89 -6.15 -2.88 13.76
N ARG A 90 -6.42 -2.38 14.94
CA ARG A 90 -5.40 -2.13 15.97
C ARG A 90 -4.90 -3.46 16.53
N GLY A 91 -3.58 -3.68 16.44
CA GLY A 91 -2.94 -4.93 16.87
C GLY A 91 -3.44 -6.14 16.06
N ASP A 92 -3.57 -7.29 16.73
CA ASP A 92 -4.16 -8.52 16.16
C ASP A 92 -5.50 -8.81 16.87
N SER A 93 -6.42 -7.85 16.77
CA SER A 93 -7.76 -7.99 17.38
C SER A 93 -8.75 -8.64 16.41
N ASN A 94 -9.75 -9.35 16.96
CA ASN A 94 -10.90 -9.85 16.21
C ASN A 94 -12.20 -9.10 16.57
N PHE A 95 -12.09 -8.02 17.34
CA PHE A 95 -13.25 -7.23 17.75
C PHE A 95 -13.50 -6.08 16.78
N SER A 96 -14.76 -5.78 16.47
CA SER A 96 -15.14 -4.71 15.55
C SER A 96 -14.78 -3.30 16.07
N ASP A 97 -14.71 -3.11 17.37
CA ASP A 97 -14.28 -1.84 18.00
C ASP A 97 -12.78 -1.54 17.83
N ALA A 98 -12.00 -2.54 17.40
CA ALA A 98 -10.60 -2.37 17.05
C ALA A 98 -10.38 -1.95 15.60
N ILE A 99 -11.43 -1.95 14.75
CA ILE A 99 -11.36 -1.49 13.37
C ILE A 99 -11.26 0.04 13.38
N LEU A 100 -10.16 0.54 12.82
CA LEU A 100 -9.90 1.98 12.75
C LEU A 100 -10.36 2.58 11.43
N TYR A 101 -10.17 1.87 10.33
CA TYR A 101 -10.53 2.29 8.99
C TYR A 101 -10.94 1.10 8.14
N THR A 102 -11.81 1.37 7.17
CA THR A 102 -12.26 0.40 6.16
C THR A 102 -11.89 0.91 4.76
N LEU A 103 -11.20 0.09 3.99
CA LEU A 103 -10.92 0.29 2.57
C LEU A 103 -11.91 -0.54 1.76
N GLU A 104 -12.84 0.11 1.06
CA GLU A 104 -13.75 -0.51 0.10
C GLU A 104 -13.45 -0.02 -1.31
N GLY A 105 -12.95 -0.91 -2.16
CA GLY A 105 -12.49 -0.55 -3.51
C GLY A 105 -11.33 0.43 -3.48
N ASN A 106 -11.61 1.70 -3.74
CA ASN A 106 -10.62 2.79 -3.72
C ASN A 106 -10.98 3.88 -2.70
N THR A 107 -11.92 3.63 -1.80
CA THR A 107 -12.41 4.60 -0.81
C THR A 107 -12.07 4.14 0.61
N ILE A 108 -11.70 5.08 1.47
CA ILE A 108 -11.30 4.84 2.85
C ILE A 108 -12.29 5.54 3.78
N TYR A 109 -12.84 4.79 4.71
CA TYR A 109 -13.84 5.21 5.68
C TYR A 109 -13.30 5.07 7.11
N ILE A 110 -13.81 5.89 8.04
CA ILE A 110 -13.50 5.75 9.46
C ILE A 110 -14.27 4.55 10.04
N GLY A 111 -13.59 3.74 10.85
CA GLY A 111 -14.18 2.60 11.57
C GLY A 111 -14.63 1.48 10.65
N ASP A 112 -15.55 0.66 11.17
CA ASP A 112 -16.24 -0.41 10.44
C ASP A 112 -17.49 0.17 9.72
N SER A 113 -17.24 0.98 8.72
CA SER A 113 -18.29 1.74 8.02
C SER A 113 -18.00 1.85 6.53
N THR A 114 -19.08 1.99 5.75
CA THR A 114 -19.04 2.34 4.32
C THR A 114 -20.05 3.47 4.02
N PHE A 115 -20.51 4.17 5.06
CA PHE A 115 -21.43 5.30 4.88
C PHE A 115 -20.68 6.54 4.34
N PRO A 116 -21.30 7.31 3.43
CA PRO A 116 -20.68 8.51 2.84
C PRO A 116 -20.20 9.56 3.86
N LEU A 117 -20.83 9.62 5.04
CA LEU A 117 -20.42 10.57 6.10
C LEU A 117 -19.13 10.17 6.82
N ASP A 118 -18.72 8.91 6.71
CA ASP A 118 -17.51 8.37 7.32
C ASP A 118 -16.35 8.29 6.30
N LEU A 119 -16.58 8.73 5.05
CA LEU A 119 -15.60 8.79 3.99
C LEU A 119 -14.53 9.84 4.30
N VAL A 120 -13.27 9.44 4.28
CA VAL A 120 -12.14 10.35 4.55
C VAL A 120 -11.24 10.56 3.35
N TYR A 121 -10.98 9.49 2.57
CA TYR A 121 -10.11 9.58 1.41
C TYR A 121 -10.62 8.72 0.25
N THR A 122 -10.29 9.18 -0.96
CA THR A 122 -10.52 8.41 -2.19
C THR A 122 -9.22 8.34 -3.00
N LEU A 123 -8.85 7.13 -3.44
CA LEU A 123 -7.74 6.88 -4.34
C LEU A 123 -8.26 6.81 -5.77
N GLN A 124 -7.85 7.73 -6.63
CA GLN A 124 -8.32 7.79 -8.02
C GLN A 124 -7.15 7.63 -9.00
N PRO A 125 -7.34 6.89 -10.10
CA PRO A 125 -6.34 6.86 -11.18
C PRO A 125 -6.08 8.29 -11.69
N ASP A 126 -4.82 8.63 -11.93
CA ASP A 126 -4.46 9.91 -12.53
C ASP A 126 -4.89 9.93 -14.01
N ALA A 127 -5.48 11.04 -14.44
CA ALA A 127 -5.98 11.17 -15.82
C ALA A 127 -4.85 11.26 -16.87
N LEU A 128 -3.64 11.63 -16.45
CA LEU A 128 -2.49 11.84 -17.32
C LEU A 128 -1.52 10.65 -17.32
N ASP A 129 -1.48 9.87 -16.23
CA ASP A 129 -0.63 8.69 -16.11
C ASP A 129 -1.43 7.49 -15.58
N PRO A 130 -1.66 6.46 -16.39
CA PRO A 130 -2.43 5.27 -15.99
C PRO A 130 -1.76 4.45 -14.88
N ASN A 131 -0.47 4.66 -14.60
CA ASN A 131 0.26 4.01 -13.53
C ASN A 131 0.28 4.84 -12.23
N ALA A 132 -0.29 6.05 -12.25
CA ALA A 132 -0.34 6.93 -11.11
C ALA A 132 -1.76 6.98 -10.50
N PHE A 133 -1.81 7.22 -9.19
CA PHE A 133 -3.05 7.33 -8.42
C PHE A 133 -2.96 8.55 -7.50
N GLY A 134 -3.93 9.45 -7.61
CA GLY A 134 -4.08 10.57 -6.69
C GLY A 134 -4.86 10.16 -5.45
N LEU A 135 -4.38 10.54 -4.27
CA LEU A 135 -5.15 10.48 -3.03
C LEU A 135 -5.85 11.82 -2.80
N TYR A 136 -7.16 11.79 -2.64
CA TYR A 136 -8.00 12.96 -2.47
C TYR A 136 -8.71 12.93 -1.13
N LYS A 137 -9.01 14.12 -0.59
CA LYS A 137 -9.82 14.26 0.60
C LYS A 137 -11.28 13.97 0.25
N GLU A 138 -11.93 13.12 1.05
CA GLU A 138 -13.30 12.71 0.85
C GLU A 138 -13.54 12.14 -0.57
N ASP A 139 -14.65 12.52 -1.23
CA ASP A 139 -14.99 12.14 -2.61
C ASP A 139 -14.55 13.17 -3.66
N SER A 140 -13.70 14.12 -3.27
CA SER A 140 -13.21 15.16 -4.17
C SER A 140 -12.42 14.59 -5.35
N ILE A 141 -12.59 15.22 -6.51
CA ILE A 141 -11.77 15.02 -7.71
C ILE A 141 -10.95 16.27 -8.02
N SER A 142 -11.03 17.27 -7.19
CA SER A 142 -10.34 18.54 -7.37
C SER A 142 -8.85 18.38 -7.08
N VAL A 143 -8.01 18.92 -7.96
CA VAL A 143 -6.56 18.95 -7.75
C VAL A 143 -6.16 19.74 -6.50
N PHE A 144 -7.06 20.62 -5.99
CA PHE A 144 -6.82 21.39 -4.77
C PHE A 144 -7.02 20.56 -3.50
N ASP A 145 -7.79 19.48 -3.58
CA ASP A 145 -8.06 18.56 -2.48
C ASP A 145 -7.18 17.30 -2.56
N ARG A 146 -6.28 17.24 -3.54
CA ARG A 146 -5.32 16.15 -3.67
C ARG A 146 -4.22 16.30 -2.62
N ILE A 147 -4.01 15.23 -1.88
CA ILE A 147 -3.03 15.16 -0.79
C ILE A 147 -1.66 14.75 -1.33
N CYS A 148 -1.63 13.68 -2.14
CA CYS A 148 -0.41 13.16 -2.75
C CYS A 148 -0.71 12.33 -4.00
N VAL A 149 0.34 11.90 -4.69
CA VAL A 149 0.27 11.01 -5.84
C VAL A 149 1.14 9.79 -5.59
N PHE A 150 0.60 8.62 -5.87
CA PHE A 150 1.30 7.35 -5.88
C PHE A 150 1.71 7.02 -7.31
N GLU A 151 2.97 6.75 -7.54
CA GLU A 151 3.46 6.08 -8.75
C GLU A 151 3.46 4.57 -8.47
N GLY A 152 2.57 3.84 -9.15
CA GLY A 152 2.23 2.45 -8.85
C GLY A 152 1.01 2.32 -7.93
N LYS A 153 0.28 1.21 -8.06
CA LYS A 153 -0.89 0.93 -7.21
C LYS A 153 -0.45 0.26 -5.91
N PRO A 154 -0.64 0.89 -4.75
CA PRO A 154 -0.29 0.27 -3.48
C PRO A 154 -1.22 -0.90 -3.14
N SER A 155 -0.69 -1.95 -2.50
CA SER A 155 -1.51 -2.95 -1.81
C SER A 155 -2.23 -2.30 -0.61
N PRO A 156 -3.29 -2.91 -0.06
CA PRO A 156 -3.96 -2.36 1.13
C PRO A 156 -2.99 -2.08 2.29
N GLU A 157 -2.07 -3.00 2.59
CA GLU A 157 -1.07 -2.83 3.65
C GLU A 157 -0.13 -1.67 3.35
N THR A 158 0.34 -1.58 2.12
CA THR A 158 1.24 -0.50 1.68
C THR A 158 0.51 0.85 1.71
N LEU A 159 -0.75 0.90 1.27
CA LEU A 159 -1.57 2.11 1.32
C LEU A 159 -1.73 2.60 2.76
N PHE A 160 -2.20 1.75 3.67
CA PHE A 160 -2.35 2.13 5.08
C PHE A 160 -1.02 2.51 5.73
N GLY A 161 0.07 1.81 5.40
CA GLY A 161 1.41 2.15 5.87
C GLY A 161 1.86 3.54 5.40
N PHE A 162 1.57 3.94 4.17
CA PHE A 162 1.83 5.30 3.67
C PHE A 162 0.97 6.35 4.38
N LEU A 163 -0.32 6.08 4.58
CA LEU A 163 -1.21 7.00 5.28
C LEU A 163 -0.77 7.24 6.73
N LEU A 164 -0.33 6.18 7.43
CA LEU A 164 0.25 6.28 8.76
C LEU A 164 1.57 7.06 8.75
N ALA A 165 2.44 6.83 7.75
CA ALA A 165 3.72 7.54 7.61
C ALA A 165 3.54 9.03 7.29
N LEU A 166 2.40 9.42 6.71
CA LEU A 166 2.03 10.80 6.38
C LEU A 166 1.19 11.49 7.48
N ASP A 167 0.97 10.83 8.64
CA ASP A 167 0.10 11.30 9.72
C ASP A 167 -1.34 11.65 9.25
N LEU A 168 -1.87 10.84 8.34
CA LEU A 168 -3.22 11.01 7.79
C LEU A 168 -4.28 10.14 8.48
N LEU A 169 -3.87 9.16 9.32
CA LEU A 169 -4.77 8.24 10.04
C LEU A 169 -4.62 8.35 11.55
#